data_66db5ce3ed76ab6c12b6d63d88e8e53a
#
_entry.id   66db5ce3ed76ab6c12b6d63d88e8e53a
#
_cell.length_a   1.000
_cell.length_b   1.000
_cell.length_c   1.000
_cell.angle_alpha   90.00
_cell.angle_beta   90.00
_cell.angle_gamma   90.00
#
_symmetry.space_group_name_H-M   'P 1'
#
loop_
_entity.id
_entity.type
_entity.pdbx_description
1 polymer ?
#
loop_
_entity_poly.entity_id
_entity_poly.type
_entity_poly.pdbx_seq_one_letter_code
_entity_poly.pdbx_strand_id
1 'polypeptide(L)'
;METIRQQMIALLMNREMDARELSQTVGIREKEVYEHLPHIARSVAAQKKRLTIQPVRCLACGYVFRDRKRFTPPSRCPRCKKSHLDQPKYRIS
;
A
#
# COMPACT_ATOMS: atom_id res chain seq x y z
N MET A 1 12.66 -19.61 9.42
CA MET A 1 12.86 -18.14 9.46
C MET A 1 11.98 -17.48 8.42
N GLU A 2 11.14 -16.55 8.83
CA GLU A 2 10.25 -15.87 7.89
C GLU A 2 11.00 -14.84 7.06
N THR A 3 10.69 -14.78 5.77
CA THR A 3 11.20 -13.72 4.91
C THR A 3 10.46 -12.41 5.20
N ILE A 4 11.03 -11.29 4.74
CA ILE A 4 10.37 -9.99 4.88
C ILE A 4 9.00 -10.00 4.21
N ARG A 5 8.89 -10.63 3.03
CA ARG A 5 7.59 -10.75 2.33
C ARG A 5 6.57 -11.55 3.12
N GLN A 6 6.99 -12.64 3.75
CA GLN A 6 6.10 -13.44 4.59
C GLN A 6 5.63 -12.66 5.81
N GLN A 7 6.51 -11.86 6.42
CA GLN A 7 6.14 -10.99 7.53
C GLN A 7 5.13 -9.93 7.09
N MET A 8 5.35 -9.32 5.93
CA MET A 8 4.43 -8.32 5.39
C MET A 8 3.05 -8.94 5.09
N ILE A 9 3.03 -10.14 4.50
CA ILE A 9 1.79 -10.85 4.20
C ILE A 9 1.00 -11.10 5.48
N ALA A 10 1.67 -11.59 6.52
CA ALA A 10 1.01 -11.86 7.80
C ALA A 10 0.42 -10.59 8.42
N LEU A 11 1.15 -9.48 8.37
CA LEU A 11 0.68 -8.21 8.88
C LEU A 11 -0.55 -7.70 8.12
N LEU A 12 -0.49 -7.76 6.79
CA LEU A 12 -1.57 -7.26 5.93
C LEU A 12 -2.81 -8.15 5.95
N MET A 13 -2.67 -9.42 6.31
CA MET A 13 -3.81 -10.31 6.53
C MET A 13 -4.54 -9.98 7.83
N ASN A 14 -3.84 -9.42 8.80
CA ASN A 14 -4.41 -9.09 10.10
C ASN A 14 -5.00 -7.68 10.14
N ARG A 15 -4.37 -6.73 9.45
CA ARG A 15 -4.84 -5.35 9.46
C ARG A 15 -4.37 -4.58 8.25
N GLU A 16 -5.03 -3.45 8.01
CA GLU A 16 -4.67 -2.49 7.00
C GLU A 16 -3.47 -1.67 7.45
N MET A 17 -2.45 -1.55 6.59
CA MET A 17 -1.24 -0.79 6.91
C MET A 17 -0.76 -0.01 5.70
N ASP A 18 -0.16 1.17 5.93
CA ASP A 18 0.50 1.92 4.87
C ASP A 18 1.98 1.52 4.76
N ALA A 19 2.67 2.05 3.76
CA ALA A 19 4.07 1.70 3.51
C ALA A 19 4.99 2.11 4.67
N ARG A 20 4.70 3.24 5.31
CA ARG A 20 5.50 3.71 6.43
C ARG A 20 5.38 2.77 7.64
N GLU A 21 4.16 2.36 7.95
CA GLU A 21 3.93 1.42 9.03
C GLU A 21 4.62 0.07 8.76
N LEU A 22 4.52 -0.42 7.52
CA LEU A 22 5.20 -1.65 7.12
C LEU A 22 6.71 -1.52 7.24
N SER A 23 7.28 -0.41 6.77
CA SER A 23 8.73 -0.20 6.82
C SER A 23 9.26 -0.20 8.26
N GLN A 24 8.53 0.44 9.17
CA GLN A 24 8.91 0.50 10.57
C GLN A 24 8.76 -0.86 11.26
N THR A 25 7.71 -1.59 10.96
CA THR A 25 7.43 -2.87 11.60
C THR A 25 8.40 -3.97 11.18
N VAL A 26 8.72 -4.04 9.87
CA VAL A 26 9.64 -5.09 9.37
C VAL A 26 11.08 -4.63 9.25
N GLY A 27 11.36 -3.35 9.52
CA GLY A 27 12.74 -2.85 9.56
C GLY A 27 13.38 -2.63 8.20
N ILE A 28 12.63 -2.18 7.21
CA ILE A 28 13.13 -1.86 5.86
C ILE A 28 12.75 -0.43 5.49
N ARG A 29 13.31 0.07 4.39
CA ARG A 29 12.98 1.40 3.87
C ARG A 29 11.62 1.37 3.17
N GLU A 30 10.92 2.50 3.16
CA GLU A 30 9.64 2.61 2.43
C GLU A 30 9.80 2.25 0.95
N LYS A 31 10.92 2.64 0.34
CA LYS A 31 11.21 2.30 -1.05
C LYS A 31 11.20 0.78 -1.26
N GLU A 32 11.76 0.04 -0.33
CA GLU A 32 11.79 -1.43 -0.40
C GLU A 32 10.40 -2.04 -0.23
N VAL A 33 9.54 -1.40 0.58
CA VAL A 33 8.14 -1.82 0.70
C VAL A 33 7.46 -1.80 -0.66
N TYR A 34 7.60 -0.71 -1.40
CA TYR A 34 6.99 -0.59 -2.73
C TYR A 34 7.54 -1.62 -3.71
N GLU A 35 8.80 -2.01 -3.57
CA GLU A 35 9.41 -3.04 -4.41
C GLU A 35 8.85 -4.44 -4.12
N HIS A 36 8.50 -4.71 -2.86
CA HIS A 36 7.95 -6.00 -2.45
C HIS A 36 6.46 -6.16 -2.77
N LEU A 37 5.69 -5.08 -2.76
CA LEU A 37 4.23 -5.17 -2.90
C LEU A 37 3.77 -5.87 -4.18
N PRO A 38 4.33 -5.61 -5.37
CA PRO A 38 3.92 -6.35 -6.58
C PRO A 38 4.17 -7.86 -6.48
N HIS A 39 5.26 -8.26 -5.84
CA HIS A 39 5.58 -9.68 -5.63
C HIS A 39 4.61 -10.32 -4.65
N ILE A 40 4.25 -9.59 -3.59
CA ILE A 40 3.27 -10.03 -2.61
C ILE A 40 1.91 -10.22 -3.28
N ALA A 41 1.50 -9.27 -4.13
CA ALA A 41 0.24 -9.36 -4.87
C ALA A 41 0.15 -10.64 -5.69
N ARG A 42 1.24 -11.01 -6.37
CA ARG A 42 1.31 -12.25 -7.15
C ARG A 42 1.25 -13.49 -6.27
N SER A 43 2.00 -13.48 -5.16
CA SER A 43 2.05 -14.62 -4.24
C SER A 43 0.71 -14.91 -3.62
N VAL A 44 -0.01 -13.90 -3.14
CA VAL A 44 -1.31 -14.10 -2.51
C VAL A 44 -2.39 -14.45 -3.53
N ALA A 45 -2.27 -13.96 -4.76
CA ALA A 45 -3.20 -14.33 -5.84
C ALA A 45 -3.14 -15.83 -6.13
N ALA A 46 -1.95 -16.44 -6.06
CA ALA A 46 -1.78 -17.88 -6.22
C ALA A 46 -2.49 -18.66 -5.12
N GLN A 47 -2.73 -18.04 -3.97
CA GLN A 47 -3.46 -18.63 -2.84
C GLN A 47 -4.93 -18.21 -2.81
N LYS A 48 -5.44 -17.67 -3.91
CA LYS A 48 -6.82 -17.18 -4.05
C LYS A 48 -7.15 -16.04 -3.10
N LYS A 49 -6.14 -15.27 -2.73
CA LYS A 49 -6.29 -14.05 -1.91
C LYS A 49 -5.97 -12.83 -2.75
N ARG A 50 -6.30 -11.66 -2.26
CA ARG A 50 -6.11 -10.42 -3.00
C ARG A 50 -5.46 -9.35 -2.11
N LEU A 51 -4.43 -8.70 -2.66
CA LEU A 51 -3.87 -7.51 -2.06
C LEU A 51 -4.66 -6.31 -2.59
N THR A 52 -5.38 -5.64 -1.70
CA THR A 52 -6.19 -4.46 -2.06
C THR A 52 -5.51 -3.19 -1.60
N ILE A 53 -5.71 -2.11 -2.36
CA ILE A 53 -5.21 -0.78 -2.04
C ILE A 53 -6.42 0.09 -1.70
N GLN A 54 -6.44 0.66 -0.49
CA GLN A 54 -7.49 1.60 -0.13
C GLN A 54 -7.27 2.89 -0.92
N PRO A 55 -8.33 3.48 -1.48
CA PRO A 55 -8.17 4.69 -2.28
C PRO A 55 -7.52 5.83 -1.50
N VAL A 56 -6.56 6.50 -2.14
CA VAL A 56 -5.95 7.71 -1.60
C VAL A 56 -6.94 8.86 -1.72
N ARG A 57 -7.01 9.70 -0.70
CA ARG A 57 -7.88 10.85 -0.66
C ARG A 57 -7.07 12.12 -0.57
N CYS A 58 -7.44 13.14 -1.34
CA CYS A 58 -6.86 14.47 -1.19
C CYS A 58 -7.41 15.13 0.06
N LEU A 59 -6.53 15.49 0.98
CA LEU A 59 -6.93 16.11 2.24
C LEU A 59 -7.32 17.59 2.08
N ALA A 60 -6.96 18.20 0.93
CA ALA A 60 -7.29 19.59 0.65
C ALA A 60 -8.68 19.76 0.01
N CYS A 61 -9.05 18.89 -0.93
CA CYS A 61 -10.30 19.04 -1.68
C CYS A 61 -11.25 17.83 -1.62
N GLY A 62 -10.80 16.71 -1.04
CA GLY A 62 -11.63 15.52 -0.92
C GLY A 62 -11.66 14.61 -2.13
N TYR A 63 -10.86 14.90 -3.16
CA TYR A 63 -10.78 14.03 -4.34
C TYR A 63 -10.31 12.63 -3.95
N VAL A 64 -10.95 11.59 -4.50
CA VAL A 64 -10.61 10.19 -4.23
C VAL A 64 -10.03 9.54 -5.49
N PHE A 65 -8.86 8.91 -5.34
CA PHE A 65 -8.16 8.22 -6.44
C PHE A 65 -8.69 6.79 -6.58
N ARG A 66 -9.90 6.62 -7.13
CA ARG A 66 -10.58 5.31 -7.16
C ARG A 66 -9.97 4.30 -8.09
N ASP A 67 -9.46 4.74 -9.23
CA ASP A 67 -8.97 3.84 -10.29
C ASP A 67 -7.47 3.62 -10.27
N ARG A 68 -6.80 4.04 -9.20
CA ARG A 68 -5.36 3.90 -9.10
C ARG A 68 -4.96 2.47 -8.78
N LYS A 69 -4.14 1.89 -9.67
CA LYS A 69 -3.63 0.51 -9.52
C LYS A 69 -2.19 0.42 -9.06
N ARG A 70 -1.50 1.55 -8.96
CA ARG A 70 -0.11 1.60 -8.53
C ARG A 70 -0.02 1.54 -7.01
N PHE A 71 1.00 0.86 -6.50
CA PHE A 71 1.23 0.77 -5.06
C PHE A 71 1.87 2.04 -4.50
N THR A 72 2.62 2.78 -5.33
CA THR A 72 3.24 4.03 -4.91
C THR A 72 2.18 5.13 -4.76
N PRO A 73 2.38 6.09 -3.81
CA PRO A 73 1.44 7.19 -3.65
C PRO A 73 1.48 8.15 -4.84
N PRO A 74 0.37 8.82 -5.15
CA PRO A 74 0.38 9.86 -6.18
C PRO A 74 1.17 11.08 -5.69
N SER A 75 1.77 11.83 -6.62
CA SER A 75 2.58 13.00 -6.27
C SER A 75 1.74 14.25 -6.01
N ARG A 76 0.58 14.37 -6.66
CA ARG A 76 -0.29 15.52 -6.49
C ARG A 76 -1.72 15.19 -6.91
N CYS A 77 -2.68 15.97 -6.38
CA CYS A 77 -4.08 15.84 -6.73
C CYS A 77 -4.31 16.45 -8.13
N PRO A 78 -4.96 15.72 -9.06
CA PRO A 78 -5.25 16.27 -10.39
C PRO A 78 -6.33 17.36 -10.36
N ARG A 79 -7.14 17.42 -9.32
CA ARG A 79 -8.24 18.39 -9.20
C ARG A 79 -7.77 19.73 -8.66
N CYS A 80 -7.07 19.74 -7.51
CA CYS A 80 -6.63 20.99 -6.87
C CYS A 80 -5.15 21.29 -7.02
N LYS A 81 -4.37 20.37 -7.62
CA LYS A 81 -2.93 20.51 -7.87
C LYS A 81 -2.06 20.57 -6.61
N LYS A 82 -2.64 20.34 -5.44
CA LYS A 82 -1.88 20.30 -4.19
C LYS A 82 -1.35 18.89 -3.91
N SER A 83 -0.31 18.80 -3.11
CA SER A 83 0.31 17.53 -2.73
C SER A 83 -0.11 17.05 -1.34
N HIS A 84 -1.12 17.67 -0.75
CA HIS A 84 -1.61 17.30 0.58
C HIS A 84 -2.55 16.08 0.47
N LEU A 85 -1.93 14.89 0.41
CA LEU A 85 -2.63 13.64 0.14
C LEU A 85 -2.50 12.68 1.31
N ASP A 86 -3.53 11.87 1.51
CA ASP A 86 -3.48 10.75 2.46
C ASP A 86 -2.56 9.64 1.90
N GLN A 87 -2.13 8.73 2.76
CA GLN A 87 -1.28 7.61 2.36
C GLN A 87 -2.14 6.44 1.88
N PRO A 88 -1.72 5.75 0.81
CA PRO A 88 -2.42 4.52 0.40
C PRO A 88 -2.21 3.45 1.46
N LYS A 89 -3.26 2.70 1.78
CA LYS A 89 -3.19 1.60 2.72
C LYS A 89 -3.45 0.29 2.01
N TYR A 90 -2.82 -0.77 2.49
CA TYR A 90 -2.86 -2.08 1.87
C TYR A 90 -3.45 -3.10 2.82
N ARG A 91 -4.15 -4.07 2.27
CA ARG A 91 -4.73 -5.17 3.05
C ARG A 91 -4.85 -6.41 2.16
N ILE A 92 -4.66 -7.58 2.77
CA ILE A 92 -4.84 -8.87 2.09
C ILE A 92 -6.13 -9.52 2.62
N SER A 93 -6.97 -9.93 1.70
CA SER A 93 -8.25 -10.58 2.05
C SER A 93 -8.56 -11.77 1.14
#